data_14067e3f7a23013b8451d0ca1fc8574f
#
_entry.id   14067e3f7a23013b8451d0ca1fc8574f
#
_cell.length_a   1.000
_cell.length_b   1.000
_cell.length_c   1.000
_cell.angle_alpha   90.00
_cell.angle_beta   90.00
_cell.angle_gamma   90.00
#
_symmetry.space_group_name_H-M   'P 1'
#
loop_
_entity.id
_entity.type
_entity.pdbx_description
1 polymer ?
#
loop_
_entity_poly.entity_id
_entity_poly.type
_entity_poly.pdbx_seq_one_letter_code
_entity_poly.pdbx_strand_id
1 'polypeptide(L)'
;FNAGTVVQWMRDEMNFINDASKVEELANNSTNEIQFIPAFTGLGAPYWNSDVRGQITGITRDTSKADIAMAALKSICYQTRDLIECLLKDTELKSNNFTIRVDGGMSKNNLMMQLLSDITQIRIERPLSQETTAMGAAYLAGMKSGVYKDVAEVEKLWKTDRKFEPSISSD
;
A
#
# COMPACT_ATOMS: atom_id res chain seq x y z
N PHE A 1 -5.78 8.89 3.11
CA PHE A 1 -4.86 7.77 2.94
C PHE A 1 -3.57 8.30 2.30
N ASN A 2 -2.43 8.16 3.00
CA ASN A 2 -1.21 8.91 2.66
C ASN A 2 -0.13 8.05 1.95
N ALA A 3 -0.48 7.02 1.18
CA ALA A 3 0.49 6.09 0.62
C ALA A 3 1.57 6.78 -0.24
N GLY A 4 1.19 7.39 -1.36
CA GLY A 4 2.11 8.15 -2.21
C GLY A 4 2.61 9.43 -1.57
N THR A 5 1.75 10.10 -0.77
CA THR A 5 2.04 11.39 -0.13
C THR A 5 3.23 11.30 0.85
N VAL A 6 3.35 10.20 1.59
CA VAL A 6 4.49 10.00 2.51
C VAL A 6 5.81 9.92 1.74
N VAL A 7 5.82 9.22 0.60
CA VAL A 7 7.02 9.12 -0.24
C VAL A 7 7.34 10.46 -0.90
N GLN A 8 6.31 11.18 -1.36
CA GLN A 8 6.49 12.54 -1.89
C GLN A 8 7.05 13.49 -0.83
N TRP A 9 6.52 13.44 0.39
CA TRP A 9 7.04 14.23 1.52
C TRP A 9 8.52 13.94 1.80
N MET A 10 8.93 12.67 1.79
CA MET A 10 10.34 12.30 1.96
C MET A 10 11.23 12.83 0.82
N ARG A 11 10.70 12.96 -0.40
CA ARG A 11 11.40 13.52 -1.54
C ARG A 11 11.46 15.04 -1.48
N ASP A 12 10.30 15.69 -1.33
CA ASP A 12 10.13 17.12 -1.61
C ASP A 12 10.49 17.99 -0.39
N GLU A 13 10.16 17.53 0.82
CA GLU A 13 10.38 18.31 2.05
C GLU A 13 11.63 17.84 2.82
N MET A 14 11.81 16.51 2.91
CA MET A 14 12.91 15.96 3.69
C MET A 14 14.20 15.78 2.89
N ASN A 15 14.13 15.80 1.55
CA ASN A 15 15.26 15.56 0.67
C ASN A 15 16.01 14.23 1.00
N PHE A 16 15.28 13.20 1.41
CA PHE A 16 15.84 11.88 1.71
C PHE A 16 16.17 11.10 0.44
N ILE A 17 15.39 11.34 -0.61
CA ILE A 17 15.48 10.74 -1.93
C ILE A 17 15.26 11.84 -2.98
N ASN A 18 15.82 11.68 -4.16
CA ASN A 18 15.59 12.57 -5.30
C ASN A 18 14.50 12.08 -6.26
N ASP A 19 14.12 10.81 -6.14
CA ASP A 19 13.06 10.17 -6.92
C ASP A 19 12.29 9.17 -6.05
N ALA A 20 10.96 9.13 -6.20
CA ALA A 20 10.09 8.24 -5.41
C ALA A 20 10.43 6.75 -5.60
N SER A 21 10.95 6.35 -6.77
CA SER A 21 11.39 4.97 -7.02
C SER A 21 12.57 4.53 -6.17
N LYS A 22 13.33 5.49 -5.60
CA LYS A 22 14.51 5.22 -4.76
C LYS A 22 14.17 4.90 -3.30
N VAL A 23 12.91 5.02 -2.91
CA VAL A 23 12.51 4.76 -1.51
C VAL A 23 12.75 3.30 -1.10
N GLU A 24 12.55 2.34 -2.01
CA GLU A 24 12.84 0.92 -1.77
C GLU A 24 14.33 0.69 -1.46
N GLU A 25 15.21 1.23 -2.30
CA GLU A 25 16.66 1.14 -2.13
C GLU A 25 17.10 1.78 -0.79
N LEU A 26 16.55 2.94 -0.45
CA LEU A 26 16.83 3.60 0.82
C LEU A 26 16.35 2.76 2.02
N ALA A 27 15.10 2.30 2.00
CA ALA A 27 14.50 1.56 3.10
C ALA A 27 15.20 0.22 3.38
N ASN A 28 15.72 -0.45 2.34
CA ASN A 28 16.49 -1.69 2.49
C ASN A 28 17.79 -1.53 3.31
N ASN A 29 18.26 -0.31 3.54
CA ASN A 29 19.41 -0.03 4.39
C ASN A 29 19.00 0.28 5.86
N SER A 30 17.75 0.09 6.23
CA SER A 30 17.28 0.28 7.61
C SER A 30 17.88 -0.76 8.55
N THR A 31 18.33 -0.29 9.72
CA THR A 31 18.93 -1.13 10.76
C THR A 31 18.25 -0.98 12.10
N ASN A 32 17.45 0.07 12.30
CA ASN A 32 16.75 0.34 13.56
C ASN A 32 15.25 0.30 13.35
N GLU A 33 14.52 -0.16 14.35
CA GLU A 33 13.07 -0.17 14.34
C GLU A 33 12.53 1.06 15.04
N ILE A 34 11.80 1.88 14.26
CA ILE A 34 11.09 3.07 14.73
C ILE A 34 9.65 3.02 14.22
N GLN A 35 8.77 3.79 14.85
CA GLN A 35 7.37 3.87 14.43
C GLN A 35 7.08 5.21 13.77
N PHE A 36 6.29 5.20 12.69
CA PHE A 36 5.84 6.40 12.00
C PHE A 36 4.33 6.39 11.80
N ILE A 37 3.67 7.44 12.23
CA ILE A 37 2.25 7.68 12.01
C ILE A 37 2.12 8.87 11.04
N PRO A 38 1.76 8.66 9.76
CA PRO A 38 1.73 9.71 8.74
C PRO A 38 0.42 10.50 8.73
N ALA A 39 -0.03 10.96 9.89
CA ALA A 39 -1.27 11.73 10.03
C ALA A 39 -1.09 13.20 9.62
N PHE A 40 -0.63 13.47 8.38
CA PHE A 40 -0.35 14.84 7.92
C PHE A 40 -1.57 15.76 7.96
N THR A 41 -2.75 15.20 7.68
CA THR A 41 -4.04 15.92 7.71
C THR A 41 -5.05 15.22 8.61
N GLY A 42 -4.56 14.55 9.66
CA GLY A 42 -5.37 13.72 10.52
C GLY A 42 -5.41 12.26 10.08
N LEU A 43 -6.20 11.44 10.78
CA LEU A 43 -6.47 10.06 10.49
C LEU A 43 -7.89 9.90 9.93
N GLY A 44 -8.01 9.24 8.77
CA GLY A 44 -9.28 8.84 8.20
C GLY A 44 -9.84 7.57 8.85
N ALA A 45 -10.55 6.75 8.05
CA ALA A 45 -11.06 5.47 8.53
C ALA A 45 -9.91 4.57 9.03
N PRO A 46 -10.13 3.80 10.11
CA PRO A 46 -11.33 3.69 10.93
C PRO A 46 -11.43 4.73 12.05
N TYR A 47 -10.43 5.58 12.23
CA TYR A 47 -10.26 6.44 13.40
C TYR A 47 -11.05 7.74 13.34
N TRP A 48 -11.23 8.32 12.14
CA TRP A 48 -11.95 9.55 11.87
C TRP A 48 -11.57 10.71 12.81
N ASN A 49 -10.24 10.91 13.00
CA ASN A 49 -9.70 11.95 13.87
C ASN A 49 -8.91 12.99 13.05
N SER A 50 -9.47 14.16 12.84
CA SER A 50 -8.87 15.27 12.08
C SER A 50 -7.80 16.05 12.85
N ASP A 51 -7.75 15.92 14.19
CA ASP A 51 -6.95 16.78 15.06
C ASP A 51 -5.54 16.23 15.30
N VAL A 52 -5.34 14.94 15.10
CA VAL A 52 -4.02 14.31 15.23
C VAL A 52 -3.09 14.73 14.08
N ARG A 53 -1.79 14.71 14.36
CA ARG A 53 -0.74 14.99 13.36
C ARG A 53 0.28 13.86 13.32
N GLY A 54 1.10 13.89 12.27
CA GLY A 54 2.17 12.92 12.07
C GLY A 54 3.13 12.85 13.26
N GLN A 55 3.60 11.63 13.55
CA GLN A 55 4.49 11.37 14.67
C GLN A 55 5.52 10.31 14.29
N ILE A 56 6.76 10.49 14.73
CA ILE A 56 7.80 9.48 14.67
C ILE A 56 8.27 9.20 16.11
N THR A 57 8.29 7.93 16.51
CA THR A 57 8.69 7.50 17.86
C THR A 57 9.78 6.43 17.79
N GLY A 58 10.52 6.27 18.90
CA GLY A 58 11.63 5.32 18.96
C GLY A 58 12.94 5.84 18.36
N ILE A 59 13.04 7.14 18.10
CA ILE A 59 14.25 7.77 17.55
C ILE A 59 15.38 7.69 18.58
N THR A 60 16.55 7.25 18.14
CA THR A 60 17.81 7.24 18.88
C THR A 60 18.86 8.06 18.12
N ARG A 61 20.05 8.21 18.71
CA ARG A 61 21.17 8.88 18.05
C ARG A 61 21.58 8.23 16.72
N ASP A 62 21.37 6.93 16.60
CA ASP A 62 21.79 6.15 15.44
C ASP A 62 20.68 6.00 14.39
N THR A 63 19.51 6.62 14.63
CA THR A 63 18.41 6.60 13.67
C THR A 63 18.78 7.33 12.39
N SER A 64 18.65 6.64 11.29
CA SER A 64 19.00 7.10 9.94
C SER A 64 17.75 7.47 9.12
N LYS A 65 17.96 8.14 7.98
CA LYS A 65 16.90 8.36 7.00
C LYS A 65 16.35 7.06 6.40
N ALA A 66 17.14 5.99 6.40
CA ALA A 66 16.70 4.67 5.94
C ALA A 66 15.67 4.06 6.90
N ASP A 67 15.87 4.23 8.23
CA ASP A 67 14.95 3.76 9.24
C ASP A 67 13.61 4.49 9.14
N ILE A 68 13.65 5.82 8.90
CA ILE A 68 12.45 6.62 8.67
C ILE A 68 11.72 6.16 7.39
N ALA A 69 12.45 5.88 6.31
CA ALA A 69 11.86 5.38 5.06
C ALA A 69 11.19 4.01 5.24
N MET A 70 11.83 3.08 5.96
CA MET A 70 11.25 1.78 6.28
C MET A 70 9.99 1.92 7.13
N ALA A 71 10.04 2.73 8.19
CA ALA A 71 8.89 2.99 9.04
C ALA A 71 7.73 3.65 8.28
N ALA A 72 8.03 4.54 7.34
CA ALA A 72 7.06 5.17 6.46
C ALA A 72 6.37 4.13 5.55
N LEU A 73 7.09 3.20 4.93
CA LEU A 73 6.51 2.12 4.13
C LEU A 73 5.66 1.18 5.01
N LYS A 74 6.17 0.77 6.16
CA LYS A 74 5.42 -0.06 7.13
C LYS A 74 4.13 0.64 7.59
N SER A 75 4.15 1.95 7.81
CA SER A 75 2.98 2.70 8.27
C SER A 75 1.80 2.65 7.31
N ILE A 76 2.08 2.64 6.00
CA ILE A 76 1.05 2.47 4.95
C ILE A 76 0.41 1.08 5.06
N CYS A 77 1.25 0.05 5.29
CA CYS A 77 0.79 -1.32 5.44
C CYS A 77 -0.05 -1.51 6.71
N TYR A 78 0.33 -0.92 7.84
CA TYR A 78 -0.45 -0.95 9.08
C TYR A 78 -1.81 -0.26 8.91
N GLN A 79 -1.86 0.93 8.31
CA GLN A 79 -3.15 1.59 8.04
C GLN A 79 -4.04 0.77 7.10
N THR A 80 -3.45 0.06 6.15
CA THR A 80 -4.20 -0.85 5.27
C THR A 80 -4.74 -2.04 6.07
N ARG A 81 -3.95 -2.61 6.98
CA ARG A 81 -4.39 -3.67 7.89
C ARG A 81 -5.57 -3.22 8.75
N ASP A 82 -5.51 -2.02 9.34
CA ASP A 82 -6.60 -1.47 10.15
C ASP A 82 -7.93 -1.41 9.37
N LEU A 83 -7.88 -0.98 8.10
CA LEU A 83 -9.05 -0.95 7.22
C LEU A 83 -9.57 -2.36 6.91
N ILE A 84 -8.68 -3.30 6.65
CA ILE A 84 -9.03 -4.70 6.37
C ILE A 84 -9.68 -5.33 7.62
N GLU A 85 -9.11 -5.10 8.80
CA GLU A 85 -9.67 -5.61 10.06
C GLU A 85 -11.09 -5.06 10.31
N CYS A 86 -11.34 -3.79 10.00
CA CYS A 86 -12.69 -3.22 10.05
C CYS A 86 -13.62 -3.90 9.04
N LEU A 87 -13.17 -4.06 7.80
CA LEU A 87 -13.96 -4.75 6.77
C LEU A 87 -14.31 -6.18 7.17
N LEU A 88 -13.38 -6.92 7.77
CA LEU A 88 -13.59 -8.27 8.24
C LEU A 88 -14.56 -8.34 9.42
N LYS A 89 -14.57 -7.32 10.29
CA LYS A 89 -15.55 -7.21 11.40
C LYS A 89 -16.95 -6.91 10.91
N ASP A 90 -17.07 -6.09 9.85
CA ASP A 90 -18.35 -5.67 9.28
C ASP A 90 -18.93 -6.69 8.30
N THR A 91 -18.16 -7.70 7.92
CA THR A 91 -18.55 -8.73 6.94
C THR A 91 -18.28 -10.13 7.49
N GLU A 92 -18.89 -11.14 6.85
CA GLU A 92 -18.59 -12.56 7.16
C GLU A 92 -17.33 -13.08 6.44
N LEU A 93 -16.56 -12.21 5.81
CA LEU A 93 -15.35 -12.58 5.09
C LEU A 93 -14.25 -13.00 6.06
N LYS A 94 -13.45 -13.97 5.66
CA LYS A 94 -12.23 -14.40 6.37
C LYS A 94 -11.00 -14.02 5.55
N SER A 95 -9.92 -13.63 6.21
CA SER A 95 -8.70 -13.15 5.58
C SER A 95 -8.08 -14.12 4.55
N ASN A 96 -8.26 -15.41 4.73
CA ASN A 96 -7.79 -16.46 3.81
C ASN A 96 -8.66 -16.68 2.57
N ASN A 97 -9.82 -16.00 2.47
CA ASN A 97 -10.78 -16.22 1.39
C ASN A 97 -10.69 -15.17 0.27
N PHE A 98 -9.79 -14.20 0.37
CA PHE A 98 -9.65 -13.19 -0.67
C PHE A 98 -8.18 -12.79 -0.90
N THR A 99 -7.96 -12.12 -2.00
CA THR A 99 -6.67 -11.58 -2.44
C THR A 99 -6.83 -10.07 -2.61
N ILE A 100 -5.85 -9.32 -2.13
CA ILE A 100 -5.81 -7.87 -2.36
C ILE A 100 -5.16 -7.63 -3.72
N ARG A 101 -5.90 -6.99 -4.63
CA ARG A 101 -5.36 -6.48 -5.88
C ARG A 101 -4.95 -5.03 -5.70
N VAL A 102 -3.71 -4.72 -6.07
CA VAL A 102 -3.12 -3.39 -5.89
C VAL A 102 -2.87 -2.72 -7.24
N ASP A 103 -2.91 -1.39 -7.26
CA ASP A 103 -2.56 -0.60 -8.44
C ASP A 103 -1.85 0.71 -8.08
N GLY A 104 -1.57 1.52 -9.10
CA GLY A 104 -0.91 2.81 -8.93
C GLY A 104 0.61 2.72 -8.73
N GLY A 105 1.26 3.88 -8.67
CA GLY A 105 2.72 3.99 -8.67
C GLY A 105 3.42 3.24 -7.53
N MET A 106 2.82 3.21 -6.34
CA MET A 106 3.40 2.54 -5.17
C MET A 106 3.39 1.01 -5.30
N SER A 107 2.54 0.42 -6.13
CA SER A 107 2.52 -1.03 -6.37
C SER A 107 3.79 -1.55 -7.06
N LYS A 108 4.59 -0.65 -7.67
CA LYS A 108 5.90 -0.98 -8.28
C LYS A 108 6.96 -1.35 -7.24
N ASN A 109 6.83 -0.85 -6.02
CA ASN A 109 7.76 -1.11 -4.93
C ASN A 109 7.55 -2.53 -4.39
N ASN A 110 8.52 -3.42 -4.66
CA ASN A 110 8.42 -4.83 -4.27
C ASN A 110 8.53 -5.02 -2.75
N LEU A 111 9.39 -4.24 -2.08
CA LEU A 111 9.51 -4.27 -0.62
C LEU A 111 8.18 -3.91 0.03
N MET A 112 7.54 -2.82 -0.40
CA MET A 112 6.24 -2.42 0.12
C MET A 112 5.17 -3.49 -0.12
N MET A 113 5.14 -4.12 -1.30
CA MET A 113 4.18 -5.17 -1.60
C MET A 113 4.39 -6.42 -0.73
N GLN A 114 5.64 -6.78 -0.45
CA GLN A 114 5.95 -7.87 0.48
C GLN A 114 5.58 -7.50 1.92
N LEU A 115 5.95 -6.30 2.38
CA LEU A 115 5.54 -5.79 3.69
C LEU A 115 4.01 -5.77 3.85
N LEU A 116 3.30 -5.38 2.81
CA LEU A 116 1.83 -5.37 2.83
C LEU A 116 1.27 -6.79 3.00
N SER A 117 1.81 -7.76 2.25
CA SER A 117 1.41 -9.17 2.40
C SER A 117 1.74 -9.70 3.79
N ASP A 118 2.94 -9.43 4.28
CA ASP A 118 3.41 -9.89 5.59
C ASP A 118 2.58 -9.31 6.74
N ILE A 119 2.31 -8.00 6.71
CA ILE A 119 1.58 -7.30 7.77
C ILE A 119 0.09 -7.63 7.76
N THR A 120 -0.52 -7.77 6.59
CA THR A 120 -1.94 -8.09 6.46
C THR A 120 -2.23 -9.59 6.55
N GLN A 121 -1.22 -10.44 6.36
CA GLN A 121 -1.35 -11.90 6.24
C GLN A 121 -2.27 -12.32 5.09
N ILE A 122 -2.30 -11.51 4.03
CA ILE A 122 -3.14 -11.73 2.85
C ILE A 122 -2.27 -11.69 1.61
N ARG A 123 -2.61 -12.56 0.64
CA ARG A 123 -1.97 -12.54 -0.68
C ARG A 123 -2.21 -11.21 -1.37
N ILE A 124 -1.15 -10.62 -1.94
CA ILE A 124 -1.21 -9.41 -2.76
C ILE A 124 -0.95 -9.79 -4.21
N GLU A 125 -1.78 -9.31 -5.12
CA GLU A 125 -1.58 -9.46 -6.57
C GLU A 125 -1.41 -8.09 -7.22
N ARG A 126 -0.30 -7.93 -7.95
CA ARG A 126 -0.03 -6.77 -8.79
C ARG A 126 -0.40 -7.06 -10.23
N PRO A 127 -1.18 -6.17 -10.90
CA PRO A 127 -1.52 -6.33 -12.31
C PRO A 127 -0.32 -6.06 -13.21
N LEU A 128 -0.33 -6.66 -14.40
CA LEU A 128 0.64 -6.38 -15.45
C LEU A 128 0.57 -4.92 -15.91
N SER A 129 -0.64 -4.38 -16.07
CA SER A 129 -0.87 -2.96 -16.33
C SER A 129 -1.27 -2.25 -15.05
N GLN A 130 -0.63 -1.12 -14.74
CA GLN A 130 -0.91 -0.32 -13.55
C GLN A 130 -1.87 0.85 -13.83
N GLU A 131 -2.33 0.99 -15.08
CA GLU A 131 -3.33 1.97 -15.50
C GLU A 131 -4.75 1.41 -15.32
N THR A 132 -5.03 0.78 -14.16
CA THR A 132 -6.28 0.05 -13.93
C THR A 132 -7.49 0.97 -13.92
N THR A 133 -7.35 2.22 -13.49
CA THR A 133 -8.41 3.23 -13.53
C THR A 133 -8.82 3.55 -14.98
N ALA A 134 -7.85 3.81 -15.85
CA ALA A 134 -8.11 4.07 -17.27
C ALA A 134 -8.69 2.83 -17.96
N MET A 135 -8.15 1.65 -17.64
CA MET A 135 -8.69 0.38 -18.15
C MET A 135 -10.12 0.15 -17.69
N GLY A 136 -10.45 0.43 -16.43
CA GLY A 136 -11.81 0.31 -15.91
C GLY A 136 -12.80 1.17 -16.66
N ALA A 137 -12.46 2.44 -16.93
CA ALA A 137 -13.26 3.33 -17.74
C ALA A 137 -13.44 2.80 -19.17
N ALA A 138 -12.36 2.28 -19.79
CA ALA A 138 -12.42 1.69 -21.12
C ALA A 138 -13.30 0.43 -21.17
N TYR A 139 -13.24 -0.41 -20.14
CA TYR A 139 -14.09 -1.61 -20.04
C TYR A 139 -15.56 -1.25 -19.91
N LEU A 140 -15.90 -0.25 -19.08
CA LEU A 140 -17.29 0.23 -18.98
C LEU A 140 -17.82 0.78 -20.32
N ALA A 141 -17.01 1.56 -21.01
CA ALA A 141 -17.34 2.06 -22.35
C ALA A 141 -17.49 0.90 -23.36
N GLY A 142 -16.58 -0.09 -23.30
CA GLY A 142 -16.62 -1.27 -24.14
C GLY A 142 -17.86 -2.13 -23.92
N MET A 143 -18.30 -2.32 -22.67
CA MET A 143 -19.56 -3.01 -22.36
C MET A 143 -20.76 -2.23 -22.92
N LYS A 144 -20.76 -0.89 -22.77
CA LYS A 144 -21.86 -0.06 -23.31
C LYS A 144 -21.93 -0.11 -24.84
N SER A 145 -20.79 -0.18 -25.53
CA SER A 145 -20.72 -0.26 -26.99
C SER A 145 -20.84 -1.69 -27.55
N GLY A 146 -20.95 -2.70 -26.71
CA GLY A 146 -21.10 -4.09 -27.13
C GLY A 146 -19.78 -4.79 -27.50
N VAL A 147 -18.63 -4.18 -27.20
CA VAL A 147 -17.29 -4.82 -27.36
C VAL A 147 -17.10 -5.95 -26.34
N TYR A 148 -17.57 -5.74 -25.11
CA TYR A 148 -17.61 -6.75 -24.07
C TYR A 148 -19.05 -7.05 -23.67
N LYS A 149 -19.35 -8.32 -23.49
CA LYS A 149 -20.70 -8.78 -23.16
C LYS A 149 -21.11 -8.39 -21.74
N ASP A 150 -20.22 -8.61 -20.79
CA ASP A 150 -20.48 -8.45 -19.35
C ASP A 150 -19.19 -8.31 -18.55
N VAL A 151 -19.31 -8.09 -17.23
CA VAL A 151 -18.20 -7.99 -16.30
C VAL A 151 -17.38 -9.29 -16.24
N ALA A 152 -18.02 -10.44 -16.37
CA ALA A 152 -17.32 -11.73 -16.33
C ALA A 152 -16.36 -11.95 -17.51
N GLU A 153 -16.68 -11.36 -18.67
CA GLU A 153 -15.75 -11.33 -19.82
C GLU A 153 -14.56 -10.41 -19.55
N VAL A 154 -14.81 -9.23 -18.98
CA VAL A 154 -13.75 -8.28 -18.60
C VAL A 154 -12.85 -8.85 -17.52
N GLU A 155 -13.39 -9.57 -16.55
CA GLU A 155 -12.60 -10.19 -15.47
C GLU A 155 -11.53 -11.15 -16.00
N LYS A 156 -11.79 -11.86 -17.09
CA LYS A 156 -10.84 -12.77 -17.75
C LYS A 156 -9.64 -12.03 -18.38
N LEU A 157 -9.74 -10.73 -18.57
CA LEU A 157 -8.65 -9.91 -19.10
C LEU A 157 -7.61 -9.53 -18.04
N TRP A 158 -7.91 -9.79 -16.76
CA TRP A 158 -6.96 -9.58 -15.68
C TRP A 158 -5.72 -10.45 -15.89
N LYS A 159 -4.56 -9.80 -15.89
CA LYS A 159 -3.26 -10.47 -15.95
C LYS A 159 -2.41 -10.04 -14.77
N THR A 160 -1.97 -11.01 -14.00
CA THR A 160 -1.08 -10.80 -12.85
C THR A 160 0.36 -10.70 -13.33
N ASP A 161 1.07 -9.64 -12.92
CA ASP A 161 2.52 -9.50 -13.06
C ASP A 161 3.22 -10.31 -11.96
N ARG A 162 2.87 -10.07 -10.71
CA ARG A 162 3.50 -10.71 -9.56
C ARG A 162 2.52 -10.93 -8.40
N LYS A 163 2.76 -12.03 -7.69
CA LYS A 163 2.09 -12.38 -6.43
C LYS A 163 3.08 -12.27 -5.28
N PHE A 164 2.60 -11.79 -4.15
CA PHE A 164 3.33 -11.72 -2.89
C PHE A 164 2.53 -12.48 -1.85
N GLU A 165 3.15 -13.50 -1.28
CA GLU A 165 2.58 -14.31 -0.21
C GLU A 165 3.20 -13.90 1.12
N PRO A 166 2.48 -14.02 2.25
CA PRO A 166 3.06 -13.82 3.57
C PRO A 166 4.30 -14.71 3.75
N SER A 167 5.42 -14.11 4.12
CA SER A 167 6.71 -14.79 4.32
C SER A 167 7.13 -14.88 5.79
N ILE A 168 6.46 -14.14 6.67
CA ILE A 168 6.64 -14.15 8.12
C ILE A 168 5.37 -14.62 8.81
N SER A 169 5.49 -15.21 10.02
CA SER A 169 4.33 -15.55 10.83
C SER A 169 3.67 -14.30 11.41
N SER A 170 2.41 -14.44 11.81
CA SER A 170 1.63 -13.35 12.44
C SER A 170 1.96 -13.12 13.92
N ASP A 171 2.96 -13.82 14.45
CA ASP A 171 3.35 -13.78 15.89
C ASP A 171 4.14 -12.53 16.23
#